data_485dc87d4404c0f9ac49c454752ab3ca
#
_entry.id   485dc87d4404c0f9ac49c454752ab3ca
#
_cell.length_a   1.000
_cell.length_b   1.000
_cell.length_c   1.000
_cell.angle_alpha   90.00
_cell.angle_beta   90.00
_cell.angle_gamma   90.00
#
_symmetry.space_group_name_H-M   'P 1'
#
loop_
_entity.id
_entity.type
_entity.pdbx_description
1 polymer ?
#
loop_
_entity_poly.entity_id
_entity_poly.type
_entity_poly.pdbx_seq_one_letter_code
_entity_poly.pdbx_strand_id
1 'polypeptide(L)'
;KKDDFDKFSNEKNLEILNIKLNDINDTKILKSEIVREIYSYPAKRVILVSDVQFSENYLVYVDNVKSVSINKDSKDFEKYFNLSKVQMLGSIYNTYDFYLKNKYEIDINQAALSTIKNNF
;
A
#
# COMPACT_ATOMS: atom_id res chain seq x y z
N LYS A 1 17.04 -18.96 -3.19
CA LYS A 1 16.68 -17.53 -2.94
C LYS A 1 16.99 -17.11 -1.50
N LYS A 2 16.62 -17.91 -0.48
CA LYS A 2 17.00 -17.60 0.90
C LYS A 2 18.50 -17.75 1.09
N ASP A 3 19.05 -18.85 0.63
CA ASP A 3 20.50 -19.12 0.70
C ASP A 3 21.32 -18.06 -0.05
N ASP A 4 20.78 -17.54 -1.17
CA ASP A 4 21.43 -16.46 -1.93
C ASP A 4 21.37 -15.12 -1.18
N PHE A 5 20.24 -14.86 -0.50
CA PHE A 5 20.09 -13.70 0.37
C PHE A 5 21.06 -13.74 1.55
N ASP A 6 21.13 -14.89 2.24
CA ASP A 6 22.03 -15.09 3.38
C ASP A 6 23.50 -14.99 2.95
N LYS A 7 23.88 -15.57 1.81
CA LYS A 7 25.23 -15.45 1.24
C LYS A 7 25.57 -13.99 0.93
N PHE A 8 24.68 -13.28 0.24
CA PHE A 8 24.89 -11.87 -0.09
C PHE A 8 25.07 -11.01 1.16
N SER A 9 24.24 -11.22 2.19
CA SER A 9 24.34 -10.48 3.44
C SER A 9 25.66 -10.72 4.16
N ASN A 10 26.13 -11.98 4.17
CA ASN A 10 27.41 -12.34 4.76
C ASN A 10 28.58 -11.75 3.96
N GLU A 11 28.57 -11.81 2.63
CA GLU A 11 29.62 -11.26 1.77
C GLU A 11 29.74 -9.74 1.92
N LYS A 12 28.65 -9.06 2.20
CA LYS A 12 28.59 -7.60 2.39
C LYS A 12 28.68 -7.17 3.84
N ASN A 13 28.84 -8.10 4.78
CA ASN A 13 28.85 -7.84 6.23
C ASN A 13 27.60 -7.06 6.68
N LEU A 14 26.42 -7.41 6.14
CA LEU A 14 25.16 -6.78 6.52
C LEU A 14 24.53 -7.53 7.69
N GLU A 15 23.99 -6.77 8.63
CA GLU A 15 23.24 -7.35 9.75
C GLU A 15 21.87 -7.85 9.28
N ILE A 16 21.54 -9.10 9.60
CA ILE A 16 20.25 -9.68 9.28
C ILE A 16 19.32 -9.57 10.51
N LEU A 17 18.25 -8.81 10.36
CA LEU A 17 17.18 -8.68 11.36
C LEU A 17 16.00 -9.57 10.97
N ASN A 18 15.56 -10.43 11.93
CA ASN A 18 14.34 -11.22 11.76
C ASN A 18 13.15 -10.47 12.36
N ILE A 19 12.27 -10.00 11.51
CA ILE A 19 11.11 -9.19 11.92
C ILE A 19 9.82 -9.97 11.63
N LYS A 20 8.91 -9.96 12.59
CA LYS A 20 7.54 -10.46 12.43
C LYS A 20 6.60 -9.27 12.44
N LEU A 21 5.93 -9.04 11.33
CA LEU A 21 4.85 -8.07 11.21
C LEU A 21 3.51 -8.75 11.51
N ASN A 22 2.71 -8.18 12.38
CA ASN A 22 1.42 -8.75 12.77
C ASN A 22 0.30 -8.34 11.80
N ASP A 23 0.36 -7.11 11.30
CA ASP A 23 -0.56 -6.57 10.29
C ASP A 23 0.09 -5.42 9.51
N ILE A 24 -0.63 -4.88 8.52
CA ILE A 24 -0.16 -3.80 7.64
C ILE A 24 0.08 -2.46 8.37
N ASN A 25 -0.41 -2.32 9.60
CA ASN A 25 -0.24 -1.12 10.42
C ASN A 25 0.80 -1.33 11.54
N ASP A 26 1.50 -2.46 11.56
CA ASP A 26 2.55 -2.73 12.55
C ASP A 26 3.82 -1.93 12.23
N THR A 27 3.85 -0.72 12.76
CA THR A 27 4.92 0.27 12.55
C THR A 27 5.91 0.38 13.71
N LYS A 28 6.02 -0.67 14.52
CA LYS A 28 6.89 -0.66 15.72
C LYS A 28 8.38 -0.59 15.38
N ILE A 29 8.77 -1.21 14.27
CA ILE A 29 10.18 -1.35 13.86
C ILE A 29 10.42 -0.64 12.53
N LEU A 30 9.48 -0.71 11.61
CA LEU A 30 9.59 -0.16 10.26
C LEU A 30 8.56 0.94 10.05
N LYS A 31 8.86 1.90 9.20
CA LYS A 31 7.93 2.97 8.80
C LYS A 31 6.73 2.38 8.04
N SER A 32 5.60 3.08 8.09
CA SER A 32 4.32 2.61 7.53
C SER A 32 4.39 2.33 6.02
N GLU A 33 5.14 3.12 5.28
CA GLU A 33 5.35 2.99 3.84
C GLU A 33 6.06 1.67 3.53
N ILE A 34 7.13 1.39 4.27
CA ILE A 34 7.94 0.17 4.14
C ILE A 34 7.10 -1.06 4.46
N VAL A 35 6.32 -1.02 5.55
CA VAL A 35 5.42 -2.12 5.92
C VAL A 35 4.40 -2.39 4.82
N ARG A 36 3.75 -1.35 4.28
CA ARG A 36 2.78 -1.49 3.20
C ARG A 36 3.39 -2.05 1.93
N GLU A 37 4.60 -1.62 1.60
CA GLU A 37 5.32 -2.13 0.45
C GLU A 37 5.65 -3.62 0.62
N ILE A 38 6.15 -4.04 1.79
CA ILE A 38 6.41 -5.46 2.09
C ILE A 38 5.14 -6.31 1.94
N TYR A 39 3.98 -5.83 2.42
CA TYR A 39 2.71 -6.54 2.31
C TYR A 39 2.17 -6.66 0.87
N SER A 40 2.68 -5.88 -0.08
CA SER A 40 2.30 -5.98 -1.50
C SER A 40 2.97 -7.16 -2.23
N TYR A 41 3.98 -7.78 -1.60
CA TYR A 41 4.75 -8.87 -2.22
C TYR A 41 4.41 -10.25 -1.64
N PRO A 42 4.44 -11.30 -2.47
CA PRO A 42 4.22 -12.66 -2.02
C PRO A 42 5.42 -13.20 -1.24
N ALA A 43 5.19 -14.28 -0.47
CA ALA A 43 6.26 -15.00 0.21
C ALA A 43 7.35 -15.52 -0.76
N LYS A 44 8.54 -15.78 -0.19
CA LYS A 44 9.73 -16.30 -0.89
C LYS A 44 10.29 -15.36 -1.97
N ARG A 45 10.14 -14.06 -1.75
CA ARG A 45 10.70 -13.00 -2.60
C ARG A 45 11.77 -12.20 -1.84
N VAL A 46 12.79 -11.80 -2.58
CA VAL A 46 13.74 -10.76 -2.17
C VAL A 46 13.29 -9.47 -2.84
N ILE A 47 13.15 -8.42 -2.07
CA ILE A 47 12.70 -7.09 -2.51
C ILE A 47 13.61 -6.03 -1.91
N LEU A 48 13.75 -4.92 -2.61
CA LEU A 48 14.36 -3.71 -2.09
C LEU A 48 13.24 -2.72 -1.79
N VAL A 49 13.15 -2.28 -0.56
CA VAL A 49 12.14 -1.31 -0.10
C VAL A 49 12.82 -0.08 0.49
N SER A 50 12.22 1.07 0.28
CA SER A 50 12.76 2.36 0.75
C SER A 50 11.65 3.19 1.36
N ASP A 51 12.01 4.10 2.25
CA ASP A 51 11.09 5.16 2.65
C ASP A 51 10.91 6.21 1.55
N VAL A 52 9.91 7.07 1.68
CA VAL A 52 9.56 8.10 0.67
C VAL A 52 10.73 9.07 0.41
N GLN A 53 11.59 9.28 1.39
CA GLN A 53 12.74 10.18 1.29
C GLN A 53 14.03 9.47 0.86
N PHE A 54 13.98 8.16 0.63
CA PHE A 54 15.15 7.31 0.35
C PHE A 54 16.25 7.41 1.42
N SER A 55 15.87 7.79 2.64
CA SER A 55 16.80 7.88 3.77
C SER A 55 17.09 6.52 4.40
N GLU A 56 16.14 5.60 4.29
CA GLU A 56 16.22 4.23 4.76
C GLU A 56 15.93 3.27 3.61
N ASN A 57 16.85 2.32 3.40
CA ASN A 57 16.75 1.31 2.34
C ASN A 57 16.98 -0.06 2.96
N TYR A 58 16.07 -0.99 2.70
CA TYR A 58 16.13 -2.35 3.22
C TYR A 58 16.08 -3.37 2.10
N LEU A 59 17.01 -4.33 2.15
CA LEU A 59 16.89 -5.55 1.37
C LEU A 59 16.12 -6.56 2.22
N VAL A 60 14.92 -6.92 1.79
CA VAL A 60 14.00 -7.75 2.57
C VAL A 60 13.78 -9.09 1.88
N TYR A 61 13.92 -10.18 2.63
CA TYR A 61 13.45 -11.48 2.22
C TYR A 61 12.12 -11.78 2.91
N VAL A 62 11.03 -11.86 2.14
CA VAL A 62 9.70 -12.22 2.64
C VAL A 62 9.64 -13.74 2.83
N ASP A 63 9.89 -14.21 4.05
CA ASP A 63 9.95 -15.66 4.31
C ASP A 63 8.57 -16.32 4.25
N ASN A 64 7.59 -15.78 4.94
CA ASN A 64 6.25 -16.36 5.01
C ASN A 64 5.17 -15.30 5.10
N VAL A 65 4.04 -15.56 4.45
CA VAL A 65 2.82 -14.75 4.54
C VAL A 65 1.69 -15.68 4.99
N LYS A 66 1.12 -15.40 6.15
CA LYS A 66 -0.02 -16.15 6.67
C LYS A 66 -1.32 -15.45 6.29
N SER A 67 -2.15 -16.12 5.52
CA SER A 67 -3.52 -15.69 5.30
C SER A 67 -4.38 -16.02 6.51
N VAL A 68 -5.14 -15.04 6.98
CA VAL A 68 -6.12 -15.23 8.06
C VAL A 68 -7.50 -15.36 7.42
N SER A 69 -8.19 -16.46 7.68
CA SER A 69 -9.59 -16.59 7.30
C SER A 69 -10.45 -15.69 8.18
N ILE A 70 -11.18 -14.77 7.56
CA ILE A 70 -12.10 -13.89 8.25
C ILE A 70 -13.50 -14.49 8.15
N ASN A 71 -14.10 -14.84 9.29
CA ASN A 71 -15.49 -15.29 9.33
C ASN A 71 -16.44 -14.11 9.16
N LYS A 72 -17.58 -14.35 8.50
CA LYS A 72 -18.61 -13.32 8.24
C LYS A 72 -19.15 -12.67 9.52
N ASP A 73 -19.11 -13.38 10.63
CA ASP A 73 -19.62 -12.93 11.93
C ASP A 73 -18.55 -12.16 12.75
N SER A 74 -17.34 -11.98 12.23
CA SER A 74 -16.28 -11.26 12.91
C SER A 74 -16.39 -9.75 12.71
N LYS A 75 -16.02 -8.98 13.73
CA LYS A 75 -15.91 -7.50 13.60
C LYS A 75 -14.95 -7.07 12.51
N ASP A 76 -13.93 -7.87 12.26
CA ASP A 76 -12.96 -7.61 11.20
C ASP A 76 -13.58 -7.78 9.80
N PHE A 77 -14.54 -8.72 9.63
CA PHE A 77 -15.25 -8.87 8.37
C PHE A 77 -16.03 -7.59 8.00
N GLU A 78 -16.78 -7.05 8.93
CA GLU A 78 -17.55 -5.81 8.71
C GLU A 78 -16.63 -4.63 8.34
N LYS A 79 -15.52 -4.49 9.06
CA LYS A 79 -14.50 -3.46 8.79
C LYS A 79 -13.95 -3.57 7.37
N TYR A 80 -13.48 -4.76 6.99
CA TYR A 80 -12.86 -4.96 5.66
C TYR A 80 -13.91 -4.95 4.54
N PHE A 81 -15.12 -5.40 4.80
CA PHE A 81 -16.23 -5.30 3.86
C PHE A 81 -16.57 -3.83 3.54
N ASN A 82 -16.69 -2.99 4.56
CA ASN A 82 -16.97 -1.57 4.38
C ASN A 82 -15.81 -0.86 3.67
N LEU A 83 -14.55 -1.17 4.01
CA LEU A 83 -13.37 -0.64 3.34
C LEU A 83 -13.36 -1.02 1.84
N SER A 84 -13.60 -2.29 1.53
CA SER A 84 -13.66 -2.79 0.15
C SER A 84 -14.79 -2.15 -0.63
N LYS A 85 -15.95 -1.94 -0.01
CA LYS A 85 -17.09 -1.23 -0.62
C LYS A 85 -16.73 0.21 -0.99
N VAL A 86 -16.10 0.94 -0.08
CA VAL A 86 -15.65 2.32 -0.33
C VAL A 86 -14.62 2.37 -1.47
N GLN A 87 -13.65 1.46 -1.47
CA GLN A 87 -12.63 1.38 -2.53
C GLN A 87 -13.25 1.05 -3.89
N MET A 88 -14.20 0.10 -3.92
CA MET A 88 -14.90 -0.27 -5.15
C MET A 88 -15.74 0.90 -5.69
N LEU A 89 -16.48 1.60 -4.84
CA LEU A 89 -17.22 2.80 -5.23
C LEU A 89 -16.29 3.87 -5.79
N GLY A 90 -15.17 4.16 -5.12
CA GLY A 90 -14.16 5.10 -5.61
C GLY A 90 -13.61 4.71 -6.99
N SER A 91 -13.33 3.43 -7.20
CA SER A 91 -12.88 2.91 -8.49
C SER A 91 -13.94 3.09 -9.60
N ILE A 92 -15.21 2.82 -9.30
CA ILE A 92 -16.33 3.02 -10.24
C ILE A 92 -16.45 4.51 -10.60
N TYR A 93 -16.44 5.41 -9.62
CA TYR A 93 -16.52 6.84 -9.87
C TYR A 93 -15.34 7.36 -10.71
N ASN A 94 -14.12 6.94 -10.39
CA ASN A 94 -12.94 7.33 -11.15
C ASN A 94 -13.00 6.84 -12.61
N THR A 95 -13.45 5.61 -12.83
CA THR A 95 -13.61 5.04 -14.17
C THR A 95 -14.68 5.79 -14.97
N TYR A 96 -15.79 6.13 -14.31
CA TYR A 96 -16.88 6.89 -14.94
C TYR A 96 -16.45 8.35 -15.26
N ASP A 97 -15.77 9.01 -14.33
CA ASP A 97 -15.22 10.34 -14.54
C ASP A 97 -14.22 10.36 -15.71
N PHE A 98 -13.32 9.37 -15.75
CA PHE A 98 -12.39 9.22 -16.88
C PHE A 98 -13.13 9.01 -18.21
N TYR A 99 -14.18 8.17 -18.23
CA TYR A 99 -14.99 7.96 -19.41
C TYR A 99 -15.67 9.25 -19.87
N LEU A 100 -16.26 10.01 -18.94
CA LEU A 100 -16.91 11.28 -19.27
C LEU A 100 -15.91 12.31 -19.82
N LYS A 101 -14.77 12.45 -19.20
CA LYS A 101 -13.70 13.38 -19.65
C LYS A 101 -13.18 13.06 -21.05
N ASN A 102 -13.14 11.77 -21.41
CA ASN A 102 -12.71 11.36 -22.75
C ASN A 102 -13.82 11.48 -23.82
N LYS A 103 -15.07 11.44 -23.39
CA LYS A 103 -16.22 11.45 -24.30
C LYS A 103 -16.77 12.84 -24.58
N TYR A 104 -16.65 13.74 -23.59
CA TYR A 104 -17.23 15.09 -23.66
C TYR A 104 -16.16 16.13 -23.43
N GLU A 105 -16.23 17.21 -24.20
CA GLU A 105 -15.45 18.41 -23.92
C GLU A 105 -16.02 19.09 -22.66
N ILE A 106 -15.18 19.27 -21.64
CA ILE A 106 -15.59 19.88 -20.38
C ILE A 106 -15.04 21.29 -20.34
N ASP A 107 -15.92 22.27 -20.47
CA ASP A 107 -15.59 23.69 -20.27
C ASP A 107 -15.95 24.08 -18.83
N ILE A 108 -14.94 24.55 -18.09
CA ILE A 108 -15.10 25.00 -16.71
C ILE A 108 -15.07 26.52 -16.69
N ASN A 109 -16.21 27.12 -16.36
CA ASN A 109 -16.28 28.58 -16.16
C ASN A 109 -15.51 28.98 -14.90
N GLN A 110 -14.26 29.38 -15.11
CA GLN A 110 -13.33 29.76 -14.03
C GLN A 110 -13.81 31.00 -13.26
N ALA A 111 -14.52 31.92 -13.92
CA ALA A 111 -15.07 33.11 -13.27
C ALA A 111 -16.18 32.74 -12.26
N ALA A 112 -17.08 31.81 -12.63
CA ALA A 112 -18.10 31.31 -11.73
C ALA A 112 -17.50 30.55 -10.56
N LEU A 113 -16.46 29.72 -10.81
CA LEU A 113 -15.76 28.95 -9.78
C LEU A 113 -15.06 29.85 -8.75
N SER A 114 -14.41 30.92 -9.22
CA SER A 114 -13.75 31.89 -8.33
C SER A 114 -14.75 32.67 -7.46
N THR A 115 -15.92 33.00 -8.00
CA THR A 115 -16.98 33.65 -7.23
C THR A 115 -17.49 32.76 -6.08
N ILE A 116 -17.65 31.47 -6.34
CA ILE A 116 -18.05 30.49 -5.30
C ILE A 116 -16.98 30.40 -4.23
N LYS A 117 -15.70 30.25 -4.62
CA LYS A 117 -14.59 30.14 -3.65
C LYS A 117 -14.41 31.35 -2.74
N ASN A 118 -14.76 32.55 -3.23
CA ASN A 118 -14.60 33.78 -2.46
C ASN A 118 -15.80 34.05 -1.52
N ASN A 119 -16.89 33.30 -1.65
CA ASN A 119 -18.10 33.45 -0.84
C ASN A 119 -18.25 32.38 0.27
N PHE A 120 -17.25 31.50 0.43
CA PHE A 120 -17.11 30.51 1.49
C PHE A 120 -15.73 30.64 2.17
#